data_6688e1c52db28ca7eacd597286658ac4
#
_entry.id   6688e1c52db28ca7eacd597286658ac4
#
_cell.length_a   1.000
_cell.length_b   1.000
_cell.length_c   1.000
_cell.angle_alpha   90.00
_cell.angle_beta   90.00
_cell.angle_gamma   90.00
#
_symmetry.space_group_name_H-M   'P 1'
#
loop_
_entity.id
_entity.type
_entity.pdbx_description
1 polymer ?
#
loop_
_entity_poly.entity_id
_entity_poly.type
_entity_poly.pdbx_seq_one_letter_code
_entity_poly.pdbx_strand_id
1 'polypeptide(L)'
;MTGPVRVALAGLGVISQAVHLPLLRRNHRLVRLTALVELSPARLARHAELGGVPAHGRFTSVGALVEAIGRGRIRVDCAILATSGSHVDDALALVRAGVRVLVEKPLALSHGELDRLQAGLERLGAEPDEWIRVGYMKEHDPAVARARALLDGLRPRHLGVEVLHPADAAQLRSARLDPPEDDADPASRDGLAARTDRAVRQALGALADHDAMRRLYTDVILGSIIHDIALTRALGLPLEDVTAAARTGGALPGSVVAQGTTRARGADGGAIPWHLGWHFIAHYPEYRERVVVHHDEGSIELEFATPYLLNAPTALRVRSAGPDLGSAVARTAWPQEEAFERELYELVALARGRDAAGPGPAAARADLVTAQRLWRACAAGAGVAPDPDSEAGRG
;
A
#
# COMPACT_ATOMS: atom_id res chain seq x y z
N MET A 1 18.96 4.62 -21.53
CA MET A 1 19.14 5.97 -20.92
C MET A 1 20.28 5.87 -19.91
N THR A 2 21.34 6.65 -20.05
CA THR A 2 22.56 6.59 -19.19
C THR A 2 22.55 7.59 -18.03
N GLY A 3 21.58 8.52 -17.98
CA GLY A 3 21.44 9.53 -16.93
C GLY A 3 20.45 9.16 -15.83
N PRO A 4 20.30 10.05 -14.80
CA PRO A 4 19.28 9.90 -13.77
C PRO A 4 17.86 9.88 -14.36
N VAL A 5 17.00 9.01 -13.83
CA VAL A 5 15.59 8.91 -14.20
C VAL A 5 14.84 10.16 -13.68
N ARG A 6 14.04 10.80 -14.52
CA ARG A 6 13.27 12.01 -14.19
C ARG A 6 11.96 11.58 -13.52
N VAL A 7 11.82 11.96 -12.26
CA VAL A 7 10.69 11.56 -11.41
C VAL A 7 9.78 12.77 -11.19
N ALA A 8 8.47 12.54 -11.31
CA ALA A 8 7.44 13.43 -10.75
C ALA A 8 6.90 12.80 -9.45
N LEU A 9 6.66 13.64 -8.43
CA LEU A 9 5.99 13.22 -7.20
C LEU A 9 4.69 13.99 -7.07
N ALA A 10 3.57 13.28 -7.01
CA ALA A 10 2.24 13.84 -6.86
C ALA A 10 1.67 13.50 -5.49
N GLY A 11 1.26 14.54 -4.76
CA GLY A 11 0.87 14.48 -3.35
C GLY A 11 2.08 14.65 -2.42
N LEU A 12 2.05 15.69 -1.59
CA LEU A 12 3.10 16.00 -0.62
C LEU A 12 2.61 15.78 0.82
N GLY A 13 1.80 14.72 1.01
CA GLY A 13 1.29 14.26 2.30
C GLY A 13 2.36 13.54 3.14
N VAL A 14 1.89 12.80 4.15
CA VAL A 14 2.73 12.10 5.13
C VAL A 14 3.78 11.21 4.49
N ILE A 15 3.37 10.28 3.61
CA ILE A 15 4.29 9.30 3.02
C ILE A 15 5.35 9.97 2.13
N SER A 16 4.96 11.03 1.42
CA SER A 16 5.91 11.79 0.60
C SER A 16 6.95 12.51 1.44
N GLN A 17 6.55 13.13 2.56
CA GLN A 17 7.46 13.86 3.44
C GLN A 17 8.34 12.92 4.26
N ALA A 18 7.76 11.84 4.79
CA ALA A 18 8.49 10.90 5.65
C ALA A 18 9.41 9.96 4.85
N VAL A 19 9.04 9.60 3.62
CA VAL A 19 9.68 8.51 2.87
C VAL A 19 10.16 8.95 1.49
N HIS A 20 9.25 9.32 0.57
CA HIS A 20 9.64 9.50 -0.84
C HIS A 20 10.62 10.65 -1.06
N LEU A 21 10.38 11.83 -0.47
CA LEU A 21 11.30 12.97 -0.62
C LEU A 21 12.69 12.70 -0.05
N PRO A 22 12.85 12.13 1.18
CA PRO A 22 14.14 11.70 1.69
C PRO A 22 14.86 10.71 0.77
N LEU A 23 14.14 9.69 0.27
CA LEU A 23 14.72 8.67 -0.62
C LEU A 23 15.13 9.24 -1.98
N LEU A 24 14.31 10.09 -2.60
CA LEU A 24 14.64 10.75 -3.86
C LEU A 24 15.89 11.63 -3.73
N ARG A 25 16.04 12.34 -2.60
CA ARG A 25 17.22 13.14 -2.31
C ARG A 25 18.47 12.28 -2.11
N ARG A 26 18.36 11.20 -1.32
CA ARG A 26 19.45 10.26 -1.07
C ARG A 26 19.97 9.65 -2.37
N ASN A 27 19.06 9.32 -3.27
CA ASN A 27 19.34 8.63 -4.53
C ASN A 27 19.51 9.58 -5.74
N HIS A 28 19.97 10.83 -5.52
CA HIS A 28 20.09 11.88 -6.55
C HIS A 28 20.97 11.51 -7.76
N ARG A 29 21.85 10.52 -7.64
CA ARG A 29 22.65 9.98 -8.77
C ARG A 29 21.84 9.04 -9.67
N LEU A 30 20.81 8.43 -9.13
CA LEU A 30 19.94 7.46 -9.80
C LEU A 30 18.67 8.12 -10.34
N VAL A 31 18.11 9.07 -9.60
CA VAL A 31 16.86 9.76 -9.89
C VAL A 31 17.02 11.29 -9.79
N ARG A 32 16.23 12.01 -10.57
CA ARG A 32 16.12 13.47 -10.47
C ARG A 32 14.65 13.84 -10.28
N LEU A 33 14.34 14.49 -9.18
CA LEU A 33 13.02 15.09 -8.96
C LEU A 33 12.85 16.28 -9.91
N THR A 34 11.97 16.16 -10.90
CA THR A 34 11.77 17.17 -11.94
C THR A 34 10.43 17.88 -11.83
N ALA A 35 9.44 17.23 -11.24
CA ALA A 35 8.13 17.81 -11.02
C ALA A 35 7.56 17.47 -9.66
N LEU A 36 6.80 18.41 -9.11
CA LEU A 36 5.95 18.22 -7.95
C LEU A 36 4.51 18.61 -8.28
N VAL A 37 3.57 17.81 -7.77
CA VAL A 37 2.14 18.10 -7.86
C VAL A 37 1.56 18.11 -6.45
N GLU A 38 0.94 19.23 -6.05
CA GLU A 38 0.32 19.38 -4.73
C GLU A 38 -0.81 20.42 -4.81
N LEU A 39 -1.94 20.14 -4.17
CA LEU A 39 -3.10 21.05 -4.15
C LEU A 39 -2.82 22.34 -3.39
N SER A 40 -2.04 22.28 -2.30
CA SER A 40 -1.64 23.45 -1.51
C SER A 40 -0.49 24.19 -2.20
N PRO A 41 -0.68 25.42 -2.69
CA PRO A 41 0.38 26.24 -3.24
C PRO A 41 1.53 26.50 -2.27
N ALA A 42 1.24 26.72 -0.98
CA ALA A 42 2.26 26.96 0.03
C ALA A 42 3.14 25.74 0.26
N ARG A 43 2.53 24.54 0.40
CA ARG A 43 3.26 23.28 0.53
C ARG A 43 4.06 22.97 -0.72
N LEU A 44 3.46 23.17 -1.90
CA LEU A 44 4.13 23.00 -3.19
C LEU A 44 5.38 23.89 -3.30
N ALA A 45 5.26 25.19 -2.99
CA ALA A 45 6.37 26.13 -3.06
C ALA A 45 7.51 25.71 -2.12
N ARG A 46 7.20 25.39 -0.85
CA ARG A 46 8.17 24.96 0.16
C ARG A 46 8.95 23.72 -0.28
N HIS A 47 8.27 22.68 -0.69
CA HIS A 47 8.94 21.43 -1.09
C HIS A 47 9.66 21.54 -2.43
N ALA A 48 9.18 22.39 -3.33
CA ALA A 48 9.86 22.68 -4.59
C ALA A 48 11.19 23.41 -4.35
N GLU A 49 11.23 24.37 -3.43
CA GLU A 49 12.47 25.06 -3.04
C GLU A 49 13.43 24.07 -2.39
N LEU A 50 12.99 23.32 -1.38
CA LEU A 50 13.79 22.29 -0.72
C LEU A 50 14.30 21.20 -1.65
N GLY A 51 13.53 20.85 -2.69
CA GLY A 51 13.85 19.83 -3.68
C GLY A 51 14.60 20.34 -4.91
N GLY A 52 14.81 21.66 -5.01
CA GLY A 52 15.44 22.29 -6.19
C GLY A 52 14.57 22.16 -7.47
N VAL A 53 13.23 22.04 -7.32
CA VAL A 53 12.32 21.92 -8.47
C VAL A 53 11.99 23.31 -9.01
N PRO A 54 12.34 23.59 -10.27
CA PRO A 54 12.12 24.91 -10.87
C PRO A 54 10.61 25.23 -11.04
N ALA A 55 10.30 26.50 -11.26
CA ALA A 55 8.89 26.95 -11.37
C ALA A 55 8.10 26.19 -12.43
N HIS A 56 8.71 25.85 -13.57
CA HIS A 56 8.06 25.09 -14.64
C HIS A 56 7.82 23.61 -14.31
N GLY A 57 8.34 23.11 -13.18
CA GLY A 57 8.11 21.76 -12.64
C GLY A 57 7.09 21.73 -11.49
N ARG A 58 6.36 22.80 -11.23
CA ARG A 58 5.41 22.92 -10.11
C ARG A 58 3.98 22.95 -10.63
N PHE A 59 3.15 22.02 -10.14
CA PHE A 59 1.78 21.84 -10.62
C PHE A 59 0.81 21.67 -9.47
N THR A 60 -0.42 22.15 -9.64
CA THR A 60 -1.49 21.96 -8.65
C THR A 60 -2.40 20.77 -8.97
N SER A 61 -2.20 20.11 -10.12
CA SER A 61 -2.94 18.91 -10.50
C SER A 61 -2.11 18.00 -11.41
N VAL A 62 -2.41 16.71 -11.41
CA VAL A 62 -1.82 15.74 -12.35
C VAL A 62 -2.18 16.09 -13.79
N GLY A 63 -3.41 16.59 -14.02
CA GLY A 63 -3.83 17.06 -15.34
C GLY A 63 -2.93 18.17 -15.91
N ALA A 64 -2.55 19.17 -15.08
CA ALA A 64 -1.64 20.24 -15.48
C ALA A 64 -0.23 19.71 -15.80
N LEU A 65 0.27 18.74 -15.03
CA LEU A 65 1.53 18.04 -15.32
C LEU A 65 1.46 17.31 -16.67
N VAL A 66 0.40 16.52 -16.90
CA VAL A 66 0.19 15.77 -18.15
C VAL A 66 0.13 16.72 -19.36
N GLU A 67 -0.57 17.85 -19.24
CA GLU A 67 -0.61 18.88 -20.29
C GLU A 67 0.79 19.47 -20.57
N ALA A 68 1.56 19.73 -19.52
CA ALA A 68 2.92 20.26 -19.68
C ALA A 68 3.85 19.23 -20.36
N ILE A 69 3.70 17.94 -20.07
CA ILE A 69 4.41 16.85 -20.75
C ILE A 69 4.02 16.80 -22.22
N GLY A 70 2.73 16.80 -22.53
CA GLY A 70 2.22 16.75 -23.90
C GLY A 70 2.66 17.94 -24.76
N ARG A 71 2.86 19.11 -24.16
CA ARG A 71 3.41 20.31 -24.81
C ARG A 71 4.95 20.34 -24.86
N GLY A 72 5.62 19.31 -24.37
CA GLY A 72 7.09 19.23 -24.35
C GLY A 72 7.76 20.23 -23.40
N ARG A 73 7.02 20.86 -22.48
CA ARG A 73 7.56 21.85 -21.52
C ARG A 73 8.37 21.18 -20.39
N ILE A 74 8.05 19.94 -20.08
CA ILE A 74 8.74 19.12 -19.10
C ILE A 74 8.85 17.69 -19.58
N ARG A 75 9.88 17.00 -19.14
CA ARG A 75 10.08 15.56 -19.39
C ARG A 75 10.08 14.80 -18.07
N VAL A 76 9.27 13.75 -17.99
CA VAL A 76 9.12 12.85 -16.85
C VAL A 76 9.23 11.42 -17.38
N ASP A 77 10.04 10.59 -16.75
CA ASP A 77 10.22 9.18 -17.12
C ASP A 77 9.28 8.29 -16.29
N CYS A 78 9.09 8.64 -15.02
CA CYS A 78 8.13 7.97 -14.14
C CYS A 78 7.56 8.94 -13.11
N ALA A 79 6.43 8.55 -12.52
CA ALA A 79 5.76 9.29 -11.46
C ALA A 79 5.48 8.41 -10.24
N ILE A 80 5.51 9.03 -9.06
CA ILE A 80 4.99 8.46 -7.82
C ILE A 80 3.68 9.19 -7.52
N LEU A 81 2.56 8.45 -7.50
CA LEU A 81 1.25 8.95 -7.09
C LEU A 81 1.03 8.65 -5.61
N ALA A 82 1.19 9.65 -4.77
CA ALA A 82 1.01 9.60 -3.32
C ALA A 82 -0.09 10.58 -2.86
N THR A 83 -1.07 10.82 -3.72
CA THR A 83 -2.26 11.64 -3.43
C THR A 83 -3.23 10.87 -2.54
N SER A 84 -4.19 11.55 -1.95
CA SER A 84 -5.28 10.90 -1.21
C SER A 84 -6.40 10.44 -2.15
N GLY A 85 -7.15 9.41 -1.76
CA GLY A 85 -8.36 8.96 -2.44
C GLY A 85 -8.09 8.07 -3.66
N SER A 86 -8.90 8.23 -4.72
CA SER A 86 -8.80 7.43 -5.94
C SER A 86 -7.61 7.86 -6.83
N HIS A 87 -6.85 6.89 -7.29
CA HIS A 87 -5.65 7.14 -8.12
C HIS A 87 -5.83 6.79 -9.60
N VAL A 88 -6.90 6.07 -9.96
CA VAL A 88 -7.06 5.42 -11.27
C VAL A 88 -7.04 6.41 -12.43
N ASP A 89 -7.79 7.51 -12.33
CA ASP A 89 -7.87 8.49 -13.41
C ASP A 89 -6.52 9.19 -13.65
N ASP A 90 -5.81 9.52 -12.56
CA ASP A 90 -4.50 10.15 -12.61
C ASP A 90 -3.42 9.18 -13.15
N ALA A 91 -3.47 7.90 -12.74
CA ALA A 91 -2.58 6.87 -13.27
C ALA A 91 -2.76 6.68 -14.79
N LEU A 92 -4.02 6.57 -15.25
CA LEU A 92 -4.33 6.46 -16.68
C LEU A 92 -3.86 7.70 -17.48
N ALA A 93 -4.02 8.90 -16.92
CA ALA A 93 -3.58 10.12 -17.58
C ALA A 93 -2.06 10.15 -17.76
N LEU A 94 -1.31 9.72 -16.76
CA LEU A 94 0.15 9.60 -16.82
C LEU A 94 0.61 8.52 -17.80
N VAL A 95 -0.01 7.34 -17.78
CA VAL A 95 0.31 6.28 -18.76
C VAL A 95 0.05 6.74 -20.20
N ARG A 96 -1.06 7.44 -20.47
CA ARG A 96 -1.33 8.06 -21.78
C ARG A 96 -0.27 9.06 -22.21
N ALA A 97 0.35 9.74 -21.25
CA ALA A 97 1.46 10.66 -21.51
C ALA A 97 2.83 9.95 -21.63
N GLY A 98 2.88 8.62 -21.61
CA GLY A 98 4.10 7.83 -21.73
C GLY A 98 4.92 7.77 -20.43
N VAL A 99 4.30 8.02 -19.30
CA VAL A 99 4.93 8.03 -17.96
C VAL A 99 4.59 6.75 -17.22
N ARG A 100 5.57 6.03 -16.70
CA ARG A 100 5.41 4.87 -15.84
C ARG A 100 5.09 5.30 -14.41
N VAL A 101 4.28 4.52 -13.69
CA VAL A 101 3.70 5.00 -12.43
C VAL A 101 3.90 3.99 -11.30
N LEU A 102 4.43 4.47 -10.18
CA LEU A 102 4.25 3.85 -8.86
C LEU A 102 3.05 4.54 -8.21
N VAL A 103 2.03 3.77 -7.87
CA VAL A 103 0.82 4.28 -7.22
C VAL A 103 0.83 3.82 -5.77
N GLU A 104 0.73 4.75 -4.83
CA GLU A 104 0.54 4.39 -3.43
C GLU A 104 -0.77 3.60 -3.23
N LYS A 105 -0.73 2.74 -2.24
CA LYS A 105 -1.89 1.92 -1.89
C LYS A 105 -3.02 2.76 -1.21
N PRO A 106 -4.27 2.39 -1.39
CA PRO A 106 -4.78 1.42 -2.36
C PRO A 106 -4.77 1.99 -3.78
N LEU A 107 -4.47 1.17 -4.78
CA LEU A 107 -4.54 1.58 -6.20
C LEU A 107 -5.94 2.09 -6.55
N ALA A 108 -6.98 1.43 -6.01
CA ALA A 108 -8.38 1.73 -6.25
C ALA A 108 -9.21 1.44 -5.00
N LEU A 109 -10.36 2.08 -4.88
CA LEU A 109 -11.33 1.91 -3.80
C LEU A 109 -12.49 0.98 -4.18
N SER A 110 -12.62 0.64 -5.47
CA SER A 110 -13.69 -0.22 -6.00
C SER A 110 -13.19 -1.08 -7.16
N HIS A 111 -13.87 -2.21 -7.41
CA HIS A 111 -13.57 -3.05 -8.59
C HIS A 111 -13.87 -2.32 -9.88
N GLY A 112 -14.94 -1.52 -9.93
CA GLY A 112 -15.25 -0.73 -11.12
C GLY A 112 -14.19 0.32 -11.45
N GLU A 113 -13.41 0.80 -10.48
CA GLU A 113 -12.22 1.60 -10.77
C GLU A 113 -11.14 0.76 -11.46
N LEU A 114 -10.89 -0.46 -10.97
CA LEU A 114 -9.93 -1.38 -11.59
C LEU A 114 -10.37 -1.84 -12.99
N ASP A 115 -11.68 -2.00 -13.20
CA ASP A 115 -12.23 -2.30 -14.53
C ASP A 115 -12.02 -1.13 -15.51
N ARG A 116 -12.21 0.11 -15.04
CA ARG A 116 -11.91 1.30 -15.84
C ARG A 116 -10.41 1.41 -16.15
N LEU A 117 -9.55 1.10 -15.17
CA LEU A 117 -8.10 1.08 -15.36
C LEU A 117 -7.73 0.06 -16.44
N GLN A 118 -8.19 -1.18 -16.30
CA GLN A 118 -7.93 -2.27 -17.23
C GLN A 118 -8.38 -1.89 -18.66
N ALA A 119 -9.64 -1.48 -18.81
CA ALA A 119 -10.17 -1.05 -20.12
C ALA A 119 -9.42 0.17 -20.69
N GLY A 120 -8.92 1.06 -19.82
CA GLY A 120 -8.10 2.21 -20.22
C GLY A 120 -6.74 1.77 -20.78
N LEU A 121 -6.07 0.85 -20.12
CA LEU A 121 -4.78 0.29 -20.53
C LEU A 121 -4.90 -0.52 -21.83
N GLU A 122 -5.93 -1.36 -21.95
CA GLU A 122 -6.22 -2.12 -23.16
C GLU A 122 -6.39 -1.22 -24.39
N ARG A 123 -7.14 -0.11 -24.26
CA ARG A 123 -7.28 0.88 -25.36
C ARG A 123 -5.97 1.55 -25.75
N LEU A 124 -5.00 1.58 -24.85
CA LEU A 124 -3.65 2.10 -25.11
C LEU A 124 -2.69 1.02 -25.64
N GLY A 125 -3.09 -0.25 -25.67
CA GLY A 125 -2.20 -1.37 -25.96
C GLY A 125 -1.09 -1.49 -24.90
N ALA A 126 -1.37 -1.09 -23.67
CA ALA A 126 -0.40 -1.05 -22.58
C ALA A 126 -0.59 -2.25 -21.67
N GLU A 127 0.44 -3.08 -21.52
CA GLU A 127 0.46 -4.17 -20.56
C GLU A 127 0.53 -3.58 -19.14
N PRO A 128 -0.44 -3.90 -18.24
CA PRO A 128 -0.54 -3.26 -16.93
C PRO A 128 0.77 -3.26 -16.13
N ASP A 129 1.46 -4.40 -16.09
CA ASP A 129 2.68 -4.57 -15.33
C ASP A 129 3.93 -3.93 -15.96
N GLU A 130 3.86 -3.44 -17.20
CA GLU A 130 4.91 -2.64 -17.80
C GLU A 130 4.79 -1.14 -17.48
N TRP A 131 3.64 -0.71 -16.95
CA TRP A 131 3.33 0.69 -16.75
C TRP A 131 3.04 1.08 -15.32
N ILE A 132 2.48 0.17 -14.52
CA ILE A 132 2.00 0.47 -13.18
C ILE A 132 2.58 -0.52 -12.16
N ARG A 133 3.10 0.02 -11.05
CA ARG A 133 3.39 -0.69 -9.82
C ARG A 133 2.58 -0.10 -8.68
N VAL A 134 2.26 -0.92 -7.70
CA VAL A 134 1.51 -0.52 -6.51
C VAL A 134 2.43 -0.49 -5.31
N GLY A 135 2.36 0.56 -4.52
CA GLY A 135 3.21 0.84 -3.37
C GLY A 135 2.95 -0.09 -2.18
N TYR A 136 3.22 -1.37 -2.35
CA TYR A 136 3.23 -2.36 -1.28
C TYR A 136 4.67 -2.63 -0.85
N MET A 137 5.29 -1.66 -0.19
CA MET A 137 6.71 -1.66 0.15
C MET A 137 7.19 -2.95 0.84
N LYS A 138 6.34 -3.62 1.64
CA LYS A 138 6.71 -4.86 2.34
C LYS A 138 7.05 -6.00 1.37
N GLU A 139 6.52 -6.00 0.16
CA GLU A 139 6.86 -7.00 -0.85
C GLU A 139 8.31 -6.87 -1.36
N HIS A 140 8.89 -5.70 -1.19
CA HIS A 140 10.29 -5.40 -1.53
C HIS A 140 11.26 -5.63 -0.36
N ASP A 141 10.74 -5.96 0.84
CA ASP A 141 11.57 -6.20 2.02
C ASP A 141 12.38 -7.51 1.86
N PRO A 142 13.71 -7.48 2.07
CA PRO A 142 14.55 -8.66 1.95
C PRO A 142 14.19 -9.77 2.95
N ALA A 143 13.65 -9.42 4.12
CA ALA A 143 13.16 -10.39 5.09
C ALA A 143 11.93 -11.14 4.58
N VAL A 144 11.03 -10.46 3.86
CA VAL A 144 9.85 -11.07 3.22
C VAL A 144 10.27 -11.99 2.07
N ALA A 145 11.19 -11.53 1.22
CA ALA A 145 11.73 -12.37 0.15
C ALA A 145 12.40 -13.64 0.71
N ARG A 146 13.16 -13.52 1.81
CA ARG A 146 13.77 -14.65 2.48
C ARG A 146 12.76 -15.58 3.14
N ALA A 147 11.76 -15.02 3.83
CA ALA A 147 10.68 -15.80 4.45
C ALA A 147 9.92 -16.62 3.40
N ARG A 148 9.56 -16.00 2.26
CA ARG A 148 8.93 -16.69 1.13
C ARG A 148 9.79 -17.85 0.61
N ALA A 149 11.07 -17.62 0.42
CA ALA A 149 12.00 -18.67 -0.05
C ALA A 149 12.16 -19.83 0.97
N LEU A 150 12.03 -19.54 2.27
CA LEU A 150 12.06 -20.56 3.32
C LEU A 150 10.76 -21.35 3.40
N LEU A 151 9.63 -20.75 3.04
CA LEU A 151 8.32 -21.43 3.01
C LEU A 151 8.21 -22.41 1.84
N ASP A 152 9.03 -22.25 0.80
CA ASP A 152 9.06 -23.18 -0.34
C ASP A 152 9.50 -24.56 0.14
N GLY A 153 8.65 -25.57 -0.09
CA GLY A 153 8.89 -26.95 0.36
C GLY A 153 8.49 -27.25 1.83
N LEU A 154 8.11 -26.25 2.62
CA LEU A 154 7.52 -26.46 3.94
C LEU A 154 6.01 -26.72 3.86
N ARG A 155 5.45 -27.23 4.94
CA ARG A 155 3.99 -27.46 5.11
C ARG A 155 3.44 -26.49 6.15
N PRO A 156 2.93 -25.32 5.74
CA PRO A 156 2.28 -24.39 6.66
C PRO A 156 1.05 -25.03 7.30
N ARG A 157 0.87 -24.78 8.59
CA ARG A 157 -0.23 -25.32 9.41
C ARG A 157 -1.11 -24.23 9.98
N HIS A 158 -0.58 -23.02 10.12
CA HIS A 158 -1.29 -21.88 10.67
C HIS A 158 -0.58 -20.57 10.30
N LEU A 159 -1.36 -19.52 10.01
CA LEU A 159 -0.87 -18.17 9.78
C LEU A 159 -1.48 -17.23 10.81
N GLY A 160 -0.65 -16.45 11.50
CA GLY A 160 -1.07 -15.40 12.42
C GLY A 160 -0.55 -14.04 12.01
N VAL A 161 -1.41 -13.03 12.06
CA VAL A 161 -1.10 -11.62 11.85
C VAL A 161 -1.56 -10.83 13.06
N GLU A 162 -0.67 -10.05 13.66
CA GLU A 162 -0.99 -9.16 14.77
C GLU A 162 -0.41 -7.78 14.51
N VAL A 163 -1.24 -6.74 14.62
CA VAL A 163 -0.84 -5.34 14.51
C VAL A 163 -1.32 -4.58 15.75
N LEU A 164 -0.39 -3.98 16.48
CA LEU A 164 -0.65 -3.04 17.56
C LEU A 164 -0.31 -1.65 17.05
N HIS A 165 -1.36 -0.86 16.78
CA HIS A 165 -1.26 0.42 16.08
C HIS A 165 -1.49 1.58 17.07
N PRO A 166 -0.45 2.32 17.47
CA PRO A 166 -0.61 3.52 18.27
C PRO A 166 -1.19 4.67 17.44
N ALA A 167 -1.55 5.76 18.08
CA ALA A 167 -1.97 6.98 17.38
C ALA A 167 -0.84 7.51 16.46
N ASP A 168 -1.23 8.07 15.30
CA ASP A 168 -0.30 8.58 14.29
C ASP A 168 0.72 9.58 14.84
N ALA A 169 0.30 10.43 15.77
CA ALA A 169 1.21 11.40 16.41
C ALA A 169 2.41 10.74 17.10
N ALA A 170 2.27 9.51 17.60
CA ALA A 170 3.37 8.76 18.20
C ALA A 170 4.32 8.21 17.12
N GLN A 171 3.76 7.69 16.02
CA GLN A 171 4.53 7.10 14.93
C GLN A 171 5.27 8.15 14.09
N LEU A 172 4.64 9.31 13.88
CA LEU A 172 5.12 10.35 12.97
C LEU A 172 6.01 11.40 13.64
N ARG A 173 6.24 11.30 14.94
CA ARG A 173 7.08 12.27 15.69
C ARG A 173 8.45 12.47 15.08
N SER A 174 9.08 11.41 14.59
CA SER A 174 10.41 11.46 13.97
C SER A 174 10.39 12.04 12.55
N ALA A 175 9.27 11.98 11.86
CA ALA A 175 9.14 12.42 10.46
C ALA A 175 9.15 13.95 10.31
N ARG A 176 8.91 14.72 11.40
CA ARG A 176 8.91 16.18 11.40
C ARG A 176 8.10 16.77 10.25
N LEU A 177 6.85 16.29 10.12
CA LEU A 177 5.95 16.71 9.05
C LEU A 177 5.65 18.20 9.14
N ASP A 178 5.44 18.81 7.99
CA ASP A 178 4.91 20.16 7.91
C ASP A 178 3.49 20.22 8.51
N PRO A 179 3.12 21.35 9.11
CA PRO A 179 1.75 21.55 9.55
C PRO A 179 0.76 21.47 8.38
N PRO A 180 -0.50 21.11 8.64
CA PRO A 180 -1.55 21.17 7.65
C PRO A 180 -1.67 22.58 7.06
N GLU A 181 -1.85 22.67 5.74
CA GLU A 181 -2.16 23.93 5.03
C GLU A 181 -3.61 23.89 4.57
N ASP A 182 -4.29 25.03 4.60
CA ASP A 182 -5.68 25.18 4.16
C ASP A 182 -5.80 26.22 3.02
N ASP A 183 -4.85 26.20 2.09
CA ASP A 183 -4.75 27.12 0.95
C ASP A 183 -5.02 26.42 -0.40
N ALA A 184 -5.44 25.16 -0.39
CA ALA A 184 -5.83 24.45 -1.59
C ALA A 184 -7.14 25.02 -2.16
N ASP A 185 -7.19 25.14 -3.50
CA ASP A 185 -8.40 25.56 -4.21
C ASP A 185 -9.61 24.67 -3.82
N PRO A 186 -10.72 25.28 -3.33
CA PRO A 186 -11.90 24.52 -2.91
C PRO A 186 -12.46 23.61 -4.00
N ALA A 187 -12.55 24.06 -5.24
CA ALA A 187 -13.10 23.28 -6.35
C ALA A 187 -12.25 22.02 -6.64
N SER A 188 -10.93 22.15 -6.51
CA SER A 188 -10.01 21.02 -6.65
C SER A 188 -10.16 20.00 -5.51
N ARG A 189 -10.34 20.48 -4.26
CA ARG A 189 -10.62 19.60 -3.11
C ARG A 189 -11.95 18.88 -3.27
N ASP A 190 -13.01 19.61 -3.64
CA ASP A 190 -14.37 19.07 -3.84
C ASP A 190 -14.37 18.04 -4.99
N GLY A 191 -13.67 18.32 -6.07
CA GLY A 191 -13.50 17.39 -7.18
C GLY A 191 -12.84 16.05 -6.77
N LEU A 192 -11.80 16.12 -5.94
CA LEU A 192 -11.13 14.92 -5.40
C LEU A 192 -12.06 14.15 -4.45
N ALA A 193 -12.73 14.87 -3.54
CA ALA A 193 -13.68 14.30 -2.61
C ALA A 193 -14.83 13.59 -3.34
N ALA A 194 -15.39 14.22 -4.38
CA ALA A 194 -16.47 13.65 -5.19
C ALA A 194 -16.03 12.38 -5.96
N ARG A 195 -14.78 12.33 -6.46
CA ARG A 195 -14.24 11.12 -7.10
C ARG A 195 -14.13 9.97 -6.10
N THR A 196 -13.56 10.27 -4.93
CA THR A 196 -13.41 9.31 -3.84
C THR A 196 -14.76 8.81 -3.35
N ASP A 197 -15.71 9.71 -3.12
CA ASP A 197 -17.07 9.34 -2.69
C ASP A 197 -17.77 8.42 -3.68
N ARG A 198 -17.67 8.71 -4.97
CA ARG A 198 -18.24 7.86 -6.02
C ARG A 198 -17.65 6.43 -5.99
N ALA A 199 -16.34 6.31 -5.83
CA ALA A 199 -15.68 5.01 -5.76
C ALA A 199 -16.08 4.24 -4.49
N VAL A 200 -16.18 4.90 -3.34
CA VAL A 200 -16.63 4.29 -2.09
C VAL A 200 -18.12 3.87 -2.19
N ARG A 201 -18.99 4.70 -2.80
CA ARG A 201 -20.39 4.32 -3.05
C ARG A 201 -20.52 3.13 -3.99
N GLN A 202 -19.67 3.03 -5.01
CA GLN A 202 -19.63 1.87 -5.87
C GLN A 202 -19.25 0.60 -5.10
N ALA A 203 -18.29 0.70 -4.17
CA ALA A 203 -17.88 -0.42 -3.35
C ALA A 203 -18.93 -0.82 -2.31
N LEU A 204 -19.51 0.13 -1.58
CA LEU A 204 -20.30 -0.11 -0.36
C LEU A 204 -21.81 0.09 -0.53
N GLY A 205 -22.27 0.61 -1.67
CA GLY A 205 -23.68 0.98 -1.87
C GLY A 205 -24.15 2.02 -0.87
N ALA A 206 -25.35 1.82 -0.31
CA ALA A 206 -25.95 2.70 0.68
C ALA A 206 -25.12 2.81 1.98
N LEU A 207 -24.29 1.82 2.30
CA LEU A 207 -23.45 1.86 3.49
C LEU A 207 -22.28 2.84 3.39
N ALA A 208 -22.05 3.43 2.22
CA ALA A 208 -21.13 4.57 2.07
C ALA A 208 -21.58 5.81 2.86
N ASP A 209 -22.87 5.94 3.17
CA ASP A 209 -23.42 7.03 4.00
C ASP A 209 -23.37 6.72 5.50
N HIS A 210 -23.07 5.48 5.88
CA HIS A 210 -22.88 5.08 7.27
C HIS A 210 -21.44 5.36 7.71
N ASP A 211 -21.19 6.44 8.46
CA ASP A 211 -19.85 6.92 8.81
C ASP A 211 -18.92 5.81 9.32
N ALA A 212 -19.39 4.99 10.27
CA ALA A 212 -18.56 3.93 10.84
C ALA A 212 -18.19 2.84 9.82
N MET A 213 -19.09 2.47 8.91
CA MET A 213 -18.83 1.47 7.87
C MET A 213 -17.90 2.01 6.78
N ARG A 214 -18.12 3.27 6.39
CA ARG A 214 -17.26 3.97 5.45
C ARG A 214 -15.83 4.07 5.99
N ARG A 215 -15.65 4.57 7.20
CA ARG A 215 -14.32 4.71 7.83
C ARG A 215 -13.65 3.38 8.15
N LEU A 216 -14.40 2.36 8.53
CA LEU A 216 -13.86 1.00 8.63
C LEU A 216 -13.24 0.55 7.31
N TYR A 217 -13.92 0.82 6.19
CA TYR A 217 -13.43 0.47 4.86
C TYR A 217 -12.21 1.31 4.45
N THR A 218 -12.36 2.64 4.46
CA THR A 218 -11.34 3.55 3.92
C THR A 218 -10.12 3.71 4.82
N ASP A 219 -10.34 3.89 6.13
CA ASP A 219 -9.26 4.30 7.04
C ASP A 219 -8.57 3.08 7.68
N VAL A 220 -9.34 2.03 8.01
CA VAL A 220 -8.80 0.86 8.69
C VAL A 220 -8.39 -0.23 7.69
N ILE A 221 -9.33 -0.72 6.88
CA ILE A 221 -9.05 -1.86 5.99
C ILE A 221 -8.15 -1.42 4.84
N LEU A 222 -8.55 -0.44 4.02
CA LEU A 222 -7.74 0.05 2.90
C LEU A 222 -6.61 0.99 3.34
N GLY A 223 -6.77 1.65 4.50
CA GLY A 223 -5.73 2.51 5.06
C GLY A 223 -4.55 1.74 5.65
N SER A 224 -4.82 0.63 6.35
CA SER A 224 -3.81 -0.11 7.12
C SER A 224 -3.79 -1.61 6.80
N ILE A 225 -4.87 -2.36 7.05
CA ILE A 225 -4.90 -3.83 6.94
C ILE A 225 -4.56 -4.33 5.52
N ILE A 226 -4.75 -3.50 4.50
CA ILE A 226 -4.38 -3.82 3.10
C ILE A 226 -2.89 -4.19 2.96
N HIS A 227 -2.02 -3.65 3.82
CA HIS A 227 -0.60 -4.02 3.84
C HIS A 227 -0.38 -5.46 4.30
N ASP A 228 -1.19 -5.93 5.26
CA ASP A 228 -1.13 -7.31 5.75
C ASP A 228 -1.72 -8.28 4.75
N ILE A 229 -2.80 -7.88 4.07
CA ILE A 229 -3.40 -8.64 2.96
C ILE A 229 -2.39 -8.84 1.83
N ALA A 230 -1.73 -7.77 1.39
CA ALA A 230 -0.70 -7.82 0.36
C ALA A 230 0.51 -8.66 0.79
N LEU A 231 0.98 -8.48 2.03
CA LEU A 231 2.10 -9.22 2.60
C LEU A 231 1.84 -10.73 2.63
N THR A 232 0.68 -11.15 3.11
CA THR A 232 0.32 -12.57 3.19
C THR A 232 0.17 -13.19 1.79
N ARG A 233 -0.37 -12.44 0.82
CA ARG A 233 -0.37 -12.83 -0.60
C ARG A 233 1.06 -13.01 -1.12
N ALA A 234 1.96 -12.06 -0.82
CA ALA A 234 3.38 -12.13 -1.24
C ALA A 234 4.10 -13.34 -0.65
N LEU A 235 3.76 -13.76 0.57
CA LEU A 235 4.25 -14.99 1.19
C LEU A 235 3.65 -16.28 0.57
N GLY A 236 2.66 -16.16 -0.34
CA GLY A 236 1.96 -17.30 -0.91
C GLY A 236 0.84 -17.88 -0.03
N LEU A 237 0.41 -17.13 0.96
CA LEU A 237 -0.62 -17.47 1.94
C LEU A 237 -1.70 -16.37 2.01
N PRO A 238 -2.43 -16.08 0.90
CA PRO A 238 -3.43 -15.02 0.88
C PRO A 238 -4.56 -15.29 1.88
N LEU A 239 -5.13 -14.23 2.48
CA LEU A 239 -6.27 -14.34 3.41
C LEU A 239 -7.58 -14.53 2.61
N GLU A 240 -7.81 -15.71 2.05
CA GLU A 240 -8.88 -15.92 1.05
C GLU A 240 -10.26 -16.06 1.66
N ASP A 241 -10.50 -17.09 2.47
CA ASP A 241 -11.81 -17.44 3.00
C ASP A 241 -12.02 -16.84 4.38
N VAL A 242 -12.58 -15.63 4.46
CA VAL A 242 -12.95 -15.00 5.72
C VAL A 242 -14.18 -15.70 6.30
N THR A 243 -14.01 -16.49 7.35
CA THR A 243 -15.11 -17.22 8.00
C THR A 243 -15.81 -16.41 9.09
N ALA A 244 -15.09 -15.51 9.74
CA ALA A 244 -15.64 -14.57 10.72
C ALA A 244 -14.74 -13.33 10.83
N ALA A 245 -15.37 -12.18 11.05
CA ALA A 245 -14.67 -10.96 11.42
C ALA A 245 -15.56 -10.07 12.29
N ALA A 246 -14.95 -9.30 13.17
CA ALA A 246 -15.63 -8.33 14.00
C ALA A 246 -14.78 -7.10 14.22
N ARG A 247 -15.41 -5.92 14.19
CA ARG A 247 -14.85 -4.70 14.75
C ARG A 247 -15.31 -4.56 16.19
N THR A 248 -14.39 -4.38 17.10
CA THR A 248 -14.65 -4.19 18.52
C THR A 248 -14.15 -2.82 19.00
N GLY A 249 -14.66 -2.36 20.14
CA GLY A 249 -14.40 -1.01 20.65
C GLY A 249 -15.45 0.01 20.16
N GLY A 250 -15.86 0.90 21.05
CA GLY A 250 -16.96 1.87 20.75
C GLY A 250 -16.56 2.93 19.73
N ALA A 251 -15.39 3.58 19.93
CA ALA A 251 -14.90 4.61 19.03
C ALA A 251 -14.11 4.01 17.87
N LEU A 252 -14.13 4.69 16.72
CA LEU A 252 -13.23 4.38 15.60
C LEU A 252 -11.80 4.87 15.90
N PRO A 253 -10.79 4.15 15.42
CA PRO A 253 -10.85 2.93 14.59
C PRO A 253 -11.20 1.64 15.35
N GLY A 254 -10.95 1.52 16.66
CA GLY A 254 -11.18 0.32 17.44
C GLY A 254 -10.23 -0.82 17.09
N SER A 255 -10.68 -2.05 17.22
CA SER A 255 -9.93 -3.25 16.82
C SER A 255 -10.69 -4.04 15.77
N VAL A 256 -9.98 -4.63 14.83
CA VAL A 256 -10.51 -5.62 13.88
C VAL A 256 -9.89 -6.97 14.19
N VAL A 257 -10.73 -7.97 14.44
CA VAL A 257 -10.31 -9.37 14.56
C VAL A 257 -10.99 -10.19 13.50
N ALA A 258 -10.23 -11.05 12.84
CA ALA A 258 -10.76 -11.89 11.78
C ALA A 258 -10.08 -13.25 11.78
N GLN A 259 -10.77 -14.23 11.23
CA GLN A 259 -10.25 -15.58 11.01
C GLN A 259 -10.82 -16.19 9.75
N GLY A 260 -10.10 -17.16 9.23
CA GLY A 260 -10.51 -17.85 8.02
C GLY A 260 -9.58 -18.99 7.65
N THR A 261 -9.63 -19.37 6.39
CA THR A 261 -8.74 -20.38 5.82
C THR A 261 -8.11 -19.88 4.54
N THR A 262 -6.92 -20.37 4.26
CA THR A 262 -6.21 -20.15 2.99
C THR A 262 -5.76 -21.49 2.43
N ARG A 263 -5.42 -21.50 1.14
CA ARG A 263 -4.84 -22.66 0.48
C ARG A 263 -3.39 -22.34 0.12
N ALA A 264 -2.44 -22.97 0.83
CA ALA A 264 -1.05 -22.89 0.41
C ALA A 264 -0.88 -23.61 -0.93
N ARG A 265 -0.07 -23.06 -1.79
CA ARG A 265 0.48 -23.81 -2.91
C ARG A 265 1.48 -24.83 -2.37
N GLY A 266 1.05 -26.06 -2.13
CA GLY A 266 1.96 -27.15 -1.74
C GLY A 266 1.32 -28.17 -0.82
N ALA A 267 1.80 -29.36 -0.97
CA ALA A 267 1.79 -30.58 -0.21
C ALA A 267 0.48 -31.30 -0.01
N ASP A 268 -0.59 -30.89 0.57
CA ASP A 268 -1.70 -31.80 0.86
C ASP A 268 -3.09 -31.23 0.50
N GLY A 269 -3.16 -30.07 -0.13
CA GLY A 269 -4.41 -29.41 -0.52
C GLY A 269 -5.33 -29.05 0.66
N GLY A 270 -4.86 -29.20 1.88
CA GLY A 270 -5.60 -28.87 3.10
C GLY A 270 -5.71 -27.36 3.31
N ALA A 271 -6.86 -26.92 3.83
CA ALA A 271 -7.07 -25.54 4.23
C ALA A 271 -6.18 -25.22 5.46
N ILE A 272 -5.47 -24.10 5.39
CA ILE A 272 -4.62 -23.59 6.48
C ILE A 272 -5.42 -22.53 7.20
N PRO A 273 -5.70 -22.70 8.51
CA PRO A 273 -6.36 -21.67 9.29
C PRO A 273 -5.46 -20.44 9.44
N TRP A 274 -6.07 -19.26 9.37
CA TRP A 274 -5.42 -18.02 9.68
C TRP A 274 -6.24 -17.18 10.67
N HIS A 275 -5.54 -16.31 11.41
CA HIS A 275 -6.17 -15.26 12.19
C HIS A 275 -5.44 -13.92 11.96
N LEU A 276 -6.20 -12.83 12.06
CA LEU A 276 -5.72 -11.46 11.99
C LEU A 276 -6.29 -10.68 13.17
N GLY A 277 -5.42 -10.01 13.92
CA GLY A 277 -5.76 -9.05 14.94
C GLY A 277 -5.11 -7.71 14.63
N TRP A 278 -5.91 -6.70 14.27
CA TRP A 278 -5.47 -5.32 14.11
C TRP A 278 -6.07 -4.49 15.25
N HIS A 279 -5.24 -3.89 16.08
CA HIS A 279 -5.67 -3.23 17.31
C HIS A 279 -5.18 -1.80 17.36
N PHE A 280 -6.11 -0.83 17.33
CA PHE A 280 -5.78 0.55 17.60
C PHE A 280 -5.74 0.78 19.12
N ILE A 281 -4.55 1.08 19.63
CA ILE A 281 -4.30 1.35 21.05
C ILE A 281 -3.58 2.70 21.11
N ALA A 282 -4.33 3.79 21.25
CA ALA A 282 -3.85 5.16 21.04
C ALA A 282 -2.56 5.50 21.81
N HIS A 283 -2.40 4.99 23.01
CA HIS A 283 -1.25 5.26 23.88
C HIS A 283 -0.27 4.08 23.99
N TYR A 284 -0.36 3.12 23.07
CA TYR A 284 0.62 2.04 23.02
C TYR A 284 2.02 2.63 22.74
N PRO A 285 3.08 2.16 23.42
CA PRO A 285 4.38 2.85 23.38
C PRO A 285 5.10 2.76 22.02
N GLU A 286 4.76 1.77 21.20
CA GLU A 286 5.41 1.50 19.92
C GLU A 286 4.43 0.91 18.90
N TYR A 287 4.69 1.12 17.62
CA TYR A 287 4.06 0.30 16.58
C TYR A 287 4.67 -1.10 16.61
N ARG A 288 3.82 -2.11 16.55
CA ARG A 288 4.25 -3.50 16.47
C ARG A 288 3.41 -4.25 15.47
N GLU A 289 4.07 -4.85 14.51
CA GLU A 289 3.43 -5.73 13.54
C GLU A 289 4.22 -7.03 13.46
N ARG A 290 3.51 -8.12 13.53
CA ARG A 290 4.08 -9.46 13.56
C ARG A 290 3.28 -10.40 12.68
N VAL A 291 3.97 -11.11 11.79
CA VAL A 291 3.41 -12.19 10.97
C VAL A 291 4.14 -13.47 11.27
N VAL A 292 3.40 -14.53 11.60
CA VAL A 292 3.97 -15.84 11.98
C VAL A 292 3.33 -16.93 11.12
N VAL A 293 4.16 -17.72 10.47
CA VAL A 293 3.76 -18.96 9.82
C VAL A 293 4.28 -20.14 10.61
N HIS A 294 3.37 -20.93 11.19
CA HIS A 294 3.69 -22.21 11.82
C HIS A 294 3.65 -23.31 10.77
N HIS A 295 4.63 -24.19 10.79
CA HIS A 295 4.75 -25.33 9.88
C HIS A 295 5.17 -26.60 10.68
N ASP A 296 5.17 -27.77 10.04
CA ASP A 296 5.42 -29.02 10.72
C ASP A 296 6.75 -29.07 11.50
N GLU A 297 7.75 -28.32 11.06
CA GLU A 297 9.09 -28.34 11.63
C GLU A 297 9.42 -27.13 12.53
N GLY A 298 8.48 -26.17 12.67
CA GLY A 298 8.73 -24.97 13.47
C GLY A 298 7.90 -23.75 13.09
N SER A 299 8.53 -22.58 13.04
CA SER A 299 7.86 -21.34 12.62
C SER A 299 8.81 -20.35 11.94
N ILE A 300 8.25 -19.56 11.05
CA ILE A 300 8.88 -18.40 10.42
C ILE A 300 8.11 -17.17 10.90
N GLU A 301 8.82 -16.21 11.48
CA GLU A 301 8.24 -14.99 12.04
C GLU A 301 8.91 -13.77 11.43
N LEU A 302 8.08 -12.83 10.97
CA LEU A 302 8.48 -11.50 10.56
C LEU A 302 7.98 -10.48 11.59
N GLU A 303 8.85 -9.60 12.04
CA GLU A 303 8.53 -8.49 12.94
C GLU A 303 8.96 -7.18 12.28
N PHE A 304 7.97 -6.33 11.99
CA PHE A 304 8.16 -5.07 11.29
C PHE A 304 8.27 -3.91 12.26
N ALA A 305 9.14 -2.97 11.93
CA ALA A 305 9.24 -1.69 12.62
C ALA A 305 8.12 -0.72 12.20
N THR A 306 8.10 0.45 12.83
CA THR A 306 7.19 1.55 12.48
C THR A 306 7.29 1.90 10.99
N PRO A 307 6.15 1.93 10.24
CA PRO A 307 6.15 2.01 8.78
C PRO A 307 6.83 3.24 8.19
N TYR A 308 6.89 4.37 8.91
CA TYR A 308 7.46 5.63 8.42
C TYR A 308 8.92 5.84 8.84
N LEU A 309 9.54 4.85 9.48
CA LEU A 309 10.91 4.93 9.96
C LEU A 309 11.85 4.25 8.96
N LEU A 310 12.56 5.07 8.19
CA LEU A 310 13.57 4.57 7.24
C LEU A 310 14.75 3.94 7.99
N ASN A 311 15.35 2.92 7.37
CA ASN A 311 16.48 2.15 7.90
C ASN A 311 16.18 1.40 9.23
N ALA A 312 14.92 1.03 9.44
CA ALA A 312 14.50 0.16 10.53
C ALA A 312 14.24 -1.25 9.97
N PRO A 313 15.20 -2.16 10.00
CA PRO A 313 15.12 -3.44 9.32
C PRO A 313 14.11 -4.37 9.97
N THR A 314 13.33 -5.05 9.14
CA THR A 314 12.47 -6.15 9.55
C THR A 314 13.30 -7.29 10.12
N ALA A 315 12.88 -7.83 11.27
CA ALA A 315 13.50 -9.00 11.85
C ALA A 315 12.82 -10.29 11.36
N LEU A 316 13.59 -11.18 10.76
CA LEU A 316 13.18 -12.54 10.44
C LEU A 316 13.67 -13.48 11.53
N ARG A 317 12.74 -14.22 12.18
CA ARG A 317 13.07 -15.28 13.11
C ARG A 317 12.62 -16.62 12.57
N VAL A 318 13.51 -17.59 12.57
CA VAL A 318 13.21 -18.97 12.20
C VAL A 318 13.42 -19.84 13.42
N ARG A 319 12.36 -20.51 13.84
CA ARG A 319 12.39 -21.48 14.94
C ARG A 319 12.31 -22.88 14.37
N SER A 320 13.17 -23.77 14.81
CA SER A 320 13.19 -25.19 14.43
C SER A 320 13.42 -26.06 15.65
N ALA A 321 13.21 -27.36 15.51
CA ALA A 321 13.65 -28.34 16.50
C ALA A 321 15.18 -28.28 16.64
N GLY A 322 15.66 -28.28 17.86
CA GLY A 322 17.07 -28.37 18.21
C GLY A 322 17.43 -29.77 18.70
N PRO A 323 18.71 -30.04 19.01
CA PRO A 323 19.11 -31.28 19.62
C PRO A 323 18.48 -31.48 21.00
N ASP A 324 18.36 -32.72 21.39
CA ASP A 324 17.89 -33.14 22.75
C ASP A 324 16.50 -32.55 23.17
N LEU A 325 15.55 -32.54 22.23
CA LEU A 325 14.20 -31.93 22.40
C LEU A 325 14.20 -30.42 22.67
N GLY A 326 15.33 -29.76 22.48
CA GLY A 326 15.44 -28.31 22.54
C GLY A 326 14.81 -27.61 21.33
N SER A 327 14.77 -26.28 21.37
CA SER A 327 14.42 -25.46 20.20
C SER A 327 15.57 -24.52 19.84
N ALA A 328 15.84 -24.40 18.55
CA ALA A 328 16.78 -23.42 18.00
C ALA A 328 16.01 -22.22 17.44
N VAL A 329 16.56 -21.01 17.60
CA VAL A 329 16.05 -19.77 17.01
C VAL A 329 17.18 -19.05 16.31
N ALA A 330 17.05 -18.91 14.99
CA ALA A 330 17.90 -18.04 14.20
C ALA A 330 17.19 -16.69 14.00
N ARG A 331 17.92 -15.57 14.17
CA ARG A 331 17.42 -14.22 13.86
C ARG A 331 18.30 -13.61 12.78
N THR A 332 17.67 -13.11 11.74
CA THR A 332 18.33 -12.43 10.63
C THR A 332 17.65 -11.07 10.40
N ALA A 333 18.44 -10.07 10.03
CA ALA A 333 17.96 -8.77 9.59
C ALA A 333 18.92 -8.22 8.52
N TRP A 334 18.44 -7.27 7.71
CA TRP A 334 19.20 -6.66 6.61
C TRP A 334 19.37 -5.14 6.87
N PRO A 335 20.27 -4.73 7.77
CA PRO A 335 20.37 -3.33 8.20
C PRO A 335 20.90 -2.38 7.12
N GLN A 336 21.42 -2.91 6.02
CA GLN A 336 21.92 -2.12 4.88
C GLN A 336 20.87 -1.96 3.78
N GLU A 337 19.71 -2.58 3.92
CA GLU A 337 18.67 -2.59 2.90
C GLU A 337 17.37 -2.01 3.47
N GLU A 338 16.64 -1.28 2.64
CA GLU A 338 15.42 -0.61 3.00
C GLU A 338 14.32 -0.90 1.97
N ALA A 339 13.15 -1.30 2.43
CA ALA A 339 12.06 -1.78 1.59
C ALA A 339 11.56 -0.72 0.59
N PHE A 340 11.31 0.51 1.03
CA PHE A 340 10.91 1.61 0.16
C PHE A 340 12.01 2.02 -0.83
N GLU A 341 13.29 1.90 -0.44
CA GLU A 341 14.38 2.19 -1.36
C GLU A 341 14.48 1.12 -2.46
N ARG A 342 14.25 -0.15 -2.12
CA ARG A 342 14.15 -1.23 -3.10
C ARG A 342 12.96 -1.03 -4.04
N GLU A 343 11.82 -0.61 -3.53
CA GLU A 343 10.66 -0.22 -4.33
C GLU A 343 10.99 0.93 -5.31
N LEU A 344 11.75 1.93 -4.86
CA LEU A 344 12.26 2.99 -5.74
C LEU A 344 13.19 2.45 -6.84
N TYR A 345 14.02 1.46 -6.53
CA TYR A 345 14.90 0.84 -7.53
C TYR A 345 14.10 0.07 -8.58
N GLU A 346 13.02 -0.60 -8.19
CA GLU A 346 12.10 -1.25 -9.13
C GLU A 346 11.36 -0.23 -10.00
N LEU A 347 10.94 0.91 -9.46
CA LEU A 347 10.38 2.00 -10.26
C LEU A 347 11.40 2.53 -11.28
N VAL A 348 12.66 2.64 -10.91
CA VAL A 348 13.74 3.04 -11.82
C VAL A 348 13.98 1.97 -12.91
N ALA A 349 13.91 0.70 -12.57
CA ALA A 349 14.01 -0.40 -13.54
C ALA A 349 12.85 -0.32 -14.53
N LEU A 350 11.62 -0.17 -14.04
CA LEU A 350 10.41 0.02 -14.83
C LEU A 350 10.54 1.23 -15.78
N ALA A 351 10.99 2.38 -15.28
CA ALA A 351 11.19 3.59 -16.06
C ALA A 351 12.24 3.42 -17.19
N ARG A 352 13.17 2.51 -17.01
CA ARG A 352 14.20 2.16 -17.99
C ARG A 352 13.77 1.08 -18.98
N GLY A 353 12.54 0.57 -18.87
CA GLY A 353 12.04 -0.54 -19.67
C GLY A 353 12.77 -1.85 -19.40
N ARG A 354 13.22 -2.05 -18.15
CA ARG A 354 13.83 -3.28 -17.69
C ARG A 354 12.78 -4.12 -16.97
N ASP A 355 13.06 -5.41 -16.83
CA ASP A 355 12.27 -6.28 -15.99
C ASP A 355 12.28 -5.73 -14.54
N ALA A 356 11.11 -5.40 -14.03
CA ALA A 356 10.92 -4.81 -12.72
C ALA A 356 10.04 -5.73 -11.86
N ALA A 357 10.50 -6.04 -10.67
CA ALA A 357 9.73 -6.82 -9.71
C ALA A 357 8.68 -5.94 -9.00
N GLY A 358 7.71 -6.60 -8.37
CA GLY A 358 6.73 -5.94 -7.51
C GLY A 358 5.29 -6.07 -8.01
N PRO A 359 4.33 -5.73 -7.15
CA PRO A 359 2.92 -5.91 -7.41
C PRO A 359 2.40 -4.89 -8.44
N GLY A 360 1.57 -5.39 -9.35
CA GLY A 360 0.84 -4.59 -10.33
C GLY A 360 -0.67 -4.56 -10.06
N PRO A 361 -1.48 -4.09 -11.04
CA PRO A 361 -2.93 -3.97 -10.91
C PRO A 361 -3.65 -5.29 -10.60
N ALA A 362 -3.16 -6.42 -11.08
CA ALA A 362 -3.74 -7.74 -10.80
C ALA A 362 -3.62 -8.11 -9.30
N ALA A 363 -2.47 -7.81 -8.69
CA ALA A 363 -2.25 -7.99 -7.25
C ALA A 363 -3.20 -7.10 -6.43
N ALA A 364 -3.31 -5.81 -6.80
CA ALA A 364 -4.23 -4.88 -6.14
C ALA A 364 -5.69 -5.33 -6.25
N ARG A 365 -6.10 -5.94 -7.37
CA ARG A 365 -7.46 -6.51 -7.53
C ARG A 365 -7.68 -7.67 -6.56
N ALA A 366 -6.74 -8.58 -6.43
CA ALA A 366 -6.85 -9.71 -5.50
C ALA A 366 -6.94 -9.22 -4.05
N ASP A 367 -6.12 -8.23 -3.68
CA ASP A 367 -6.10 -7.64 -2.34
C ASP A 367 -7.43 -6.92 -2.04
N LEU A 368 -8.00 -6.21 -3.02
CA LEU A 368 -9.29 -5.53 -2.87
C LEU A 368 -10.44 -6.53 -2.66
N VAL A 369 -10.44 -7.68 -3.33
CA VAL A 369 -11.41 -8.77 -3.08
C VAL A 369 -11.36 -9.20 -1.61
N THR A 370 -10.17 -9.45 -1.08
CA THR A 370 -9.99 -9.85 0.32
C THR A 370 -10.43 -8.72 1.28
N ALA A 371 -10.06 -7.48 0.98
CA ALA A 371 -10.45 -6.31 1.77
C ALA A 371 -11.99 -6.14 1.85
N GLN A 372 -12.69 -6.33 0.74
CA GLN A 372 -14.16 -6.26 0.72
C GLN A 372 -14.82 -7.44 1.44
N ARG A 373 -14.26 -8.65 1.34
CA ARG A 373 -14.72 -9.80 2.14
C ARG A 373 -14.57 -9.57 3.63
N LEU A 374 -13.42 -9.03 4.04
CA LEU A 374 -13.16 -8.68 5.44
C LEU A 374 -14.13 -7.62 5.94
N TRP A 375 -14.35 -6.54 5.17
CA TRP A 375 -15.30 -5.51 5.51
C TRP A 375 -16.72 -6.05 5.65
N ARG A 376 -17.16 -6.90 4.71
CA ARG A 376 -18.49 -7.53 4.76
C ARG A 376 -18.69 -8.37 6.01
N ALA A 377 -17.70 -9.19 6.35
CA ALA A 377 -17.77 -10.01 7.55
C ALA A 377 -17.85 -9.15 8.82
N CYS A 378 -17.12 -8.02 8.88
CA CYS A 378 -17.24 -7.05 9.97
C CYS A 378 -18.62 -6.37 10.02
N ALA A 379 -19.21 -6.01 8.88
CA ALA A 379 -20.54 -5.42 8.80
C ALA A 379 -21.61 -6.42 9.30
N ALA A 380 -21.54 -7.66 8.86
CA ALA A 380 -22.42 -8.74 9.32
C ALA A 380 -22.27 -8.98 10.84
N GLY A 381 -21.05 -9.00 11.37
CA GLY A 381 -20.76 -9.13 12.79
C GLY A 381 -21.29 -7.95 13.63
N ALA A 382 -21.47 -6.78 13.02
CA ALA A 382 -22.12 -5.61 13.63
C ALA A 382 -23.66 -5.58 13.47
N GLY A 383 -24.26 -6.61 12.87
CA GLY A 383 -25.68 -6.67 12.57
C GLY A 383 -26.13 -5.73 11.42
N VAL A 384 -25.18 -5.27 10.61
CA VAL A 384 -25.43 -4.40 9.45
C VAL A 384 -25.40 -5.24 8.19
N ALA A 385 -26.54 -5.32 7.49
CA ALA A 385 -26.62 -6.07 6.23
C ALA A 385 -25.96 -5.28 5.10
N PRO A 386 -24.93 -5.83 4.43
CA PRO A 386 -24.39 -5.22 3.22
C PRO A 386 -25.45 -5.10 2.13
N ASP A 387 -25.39 -4.05 1.35
CA ASP A 387 -26.23 -3.85 0.18
C ASP A 387 -25.90 -4.92 -0.87
N PRO A 388 -26.85 -5.83 -1.22
CA PRO A 388 -26.58 -6.93 -2.14
C PRO A 388 -26.23 -6.47 -3.57
N ASP A 389 -26.58 -5.23 -3.91
CA ASP A 389 -26.26 -4.65 -5.21
C ASP A 389 -24.89 -3.97 -5.25
N SER A 390 -24.26 -3.73 -4.08
CA SER A 390 -22.91 -3.20 -3.99
C SER A 390 -21.84 -4.25 -4.33
N GLU A 391 -20.64 -3.82 -4.67
CA GLU A 391 -19.52 -4.74 -4.94
C GLU A 391 -19.18 -5.59 -3.70
N ALA A 392 -19.07 -4.94 -2.53
CA ALA A 392 -18.80 -5.64 -1.28
C ALA A 392 -19.97 -6.53 -0.81
N GLY A 393 -21.17 -6.36 -1.32
CA GLY A 393 -22.32 -7.19 -1.03
C GLY A 393 -22.41 -8.47 -1.89
N ARG A 394 -21.87 -8.43 -3.11
CA ARG A 394 -21.98 -9.55 -4.08
C ARG A 394 -20.92 -10.63 -3.92
N GLY A 395 -19.81 -10.39 -3.29
CA GLY A 395 -18.62 -11.25 -3.27
C GLY A 395 -18.62 -12.45 -2.29
#